data_b9c8833cd654c000886813b944bcaf3b
#
_entry.id   b9c8833cd654c000886813b944bcaf3b
#
_cell.length_a   1.000
_cell.length_b   1.000
_cell.length_c   1.000
_cell.angle_alpha   90.00
_cell.angle_beta   90.00
_cell.angle_gamma   90.00
#
_symmetry.space_group_name_H-M   'P 1'
#
loop_
_entity.id
_entity.type
_entity.pdbx_description
1 polymer ?
#
loop_
_entity_poly.entity_id
_entity_poly.type
_entity_poly.pdbx_seq_one_letter_code
_entity_poly.pdbx_strand_id
1 'polypeptide(L)'
;DHLSIFSTYGSLIERNFEKARQKANYVTYVARSLAASVDGFEGKKLYLPNAADVDLFSADEFSSTQAMQDVQVENDVQKLLQLRRYGKRIAGYYGSLASWFDTEAVRQVAESRSDWVFILIGKKYPEFPFREEELLHLPNVIFLGERKYEQLPRYLKHFDVAIIPFLINNITVATNPLKVFEYFAGSKNVIASRMPELIPLSPPLFLYDISLTFEVQLDTAYSRRAANKEVIRE
;
A
#
# COMPACT_ATOMS: atom_id res chain seq x y z
N ASP A 1 10.19 8.64 -8.93
CA ASP A 1 9.52 7.53 -9.59
C ASP A 1 10.35 7.03 -10.76
N HIS A 2 10.24 5.76 -11.10
CA HIS A 2 10.99 5.18 -12.21
C HIS A 2 10.42 5.66 -13.54
N LEU A 3 11.29 6.13 -14.46
CA LEU A 3 10.87 6.73 -15.75
C LEU A 3 10.09 5.75 -16.64
N SER A 4 10.27 4.44 -16.48
CA SER A 4 9.54 3.41 -17.24
C SER A 4 8.02 3.38 -16.99
N ILE A 5 7.52 4.04 -15.94
CA ILE A 5 6.07 4.20 -15.70
C ILE A 5 5.41 4.98 -16.85
N PHE A 6 6.18 5.84 -17.52
CA PHE A 6 5.69 6.75 -18.55
C PHE A 6 6.02 6.25 -19.97
N SER A 7 5.73 5.01 -20.27
CA SER A 7 6.10 4.36 -21.55
C SER A 7 5.67 5.15 -22.81
N THR A 8 4.53 5.83 -22.76
CA THR A 8 3.98 6.60 -23.90
C THR A 8 4.78 7.87 -24.20
N TYR A 9 5.49 8.44 -23.22
CA TYR A 9 6.25 9.69 -23.34
C TYR A 9 7.73 9.52 -22.95
N GLY A 10 8.24 8.29 -22.93
CA GLY A 10 9.54 7.93 -22.35
C GLY A 10 10.68 8.83 -22.80
N SER A 11 10.89 9.00 -24.11
CA SER A 11 11.99 9.83 -24.65
C SER A 11 11.84 11.33 -24.33
N LEU A 12 10.61 11.84 -24.25
CA LEU A 12 10.36 13.23 -23.87
C LEU A 12 10.63 13.45 -22.38
N ILE A 13 10.23 12.51 -21.55
CA ILE A 13 10.42 12.55 -20.09
C ILE A 13 11.91 12.42 -19.77
N GLU A 14 12.62 11.48 -20.40
CA GLU A 14 14.08 11.33 -20.25
C GLU A 14 14.82 12.62 -20.61
N ARG A 15 14.49 13.21 -21.76
CA ARG A 15 15.08 14.49 -22.18
C ARG A 15 14.80 15.63 -21.21
N ASN A 16 13.57 15.71 -20.68
CA ASN A 16 13.19 16.74 -19.73
C ASN A 16 13.84 16.49 -18.35
N PHE A 17 13.96 15.24 -17.94
CA PHE A 17 14.69 14.84 -16.73
C PHE A 17 16.16 15.28 -16.82
N GLU A 18 16.84 14.98 -17.93
CA GLU A 18 18.24 15.41 -18.13
C GLU A 18 18.39 16.94 -18.12
N LYS A 19 17.48 17.69 -18.77
CA LYS A 19 17.48 19.14 -18.70
C LYS A 19 17.26 19.70 -17.29
N ALA A 20 16.36 19.07 -16.52
CA ALA A 20 16.12 19.44 -15.14
C ALA A 20 17.35 19.15 -14.26
N ARG A 21 17.96 17.98 -14.47
CA ARG A 21 19.18 17.55 -13.77
C ARG A 21 20.35 18.52 -13.96
N GLN A 22 20.55 19.03 -15.19
CA GLN A 22 21.60 20.00 -15.50
C GLN A 22 21.43 21.36 -14.81
N LYS A 23 20.19 21.71 -14.41
CA LYS A 23 19.85 22.99 -13.77
C LYS A 23 19.68 22.88 -12.24
N ALA A 24 19.55 21.68 -11.74
CA ALA A 24 19.29 21.44 -10.33
C ALA A 24 20.56 21.59 -9.49
N ASN A 25 20.43 22.11 -8.28
CA ASN A 25 21.49 22.11 -7.28
C ASN A 25 21.38 20.87 -6.36
N TYR A 26 20.19 20.28 -6.27
CA TYR A 26 19.88 19.13 -5.45
C TYR A 26 19.03 18.15 -6.22
N VAL A 27 19.27 16.85 -5.99
CA VAL A 27 18.40 15.77 -6.46
C VAL A 27 18.02 14.91 -5.25
N THR A 28 16.73 14.67 -5.10
CA THR A 28 16.22 13.73 -4.10
C THR A 28 15.71 12.46 -4.78
N TYR A 29 15.88 11.32 -4.11
CA TYR A 29 15.35 10.04 -4.58
C TYR A 29 14.71 9.28 -3.41
N VAL A 30 13.60 8.60 -3.69
CA VAL A 30 12.73 7.97 -2.67
C VAL A 30 13.04 6.49 -2.45
N ALA A 31 13.76 5.86 -3.36
CA ALA A 31 14.15 4.45 -3.27
C ALA A 31 15.65 4.30 -3.52
N ARG A 32 16.29 3.41 -2.76
CA ARG A 32 17.76 3.20 -2.87
C ARG A 32 18.17 2.69 -4.24
N SER A 33 17.33 1.89 -4.89
CA SER A 33 17.52 1.43 -6.27
C SER A 33 17.61 2.57 -7.29
N LEU A 34 17.06 3.76 -6.99
CA LEU A 34 17.13 4.94 -7.84
C LEU A 34 18.46 5.71 -7.70
N ALA A 35 19.32 5.34 -6.75
CA ALA A 35 20.61 6.01 -6.58
C ALA A 35 21.46 5.99 -7.85
N ALA A 36 21.45 4.86 -8.58
CA ALA A 36 22.17 4.72 -9.85
C ALA A 36 21.65 5.67 -10.95
N SER A 37 20.36 6.01 -10.96
CA SER A 37 19.79 6.93 -11.96
C SER A 37 20.20 8.38 -11.77
N VAL A 38 20.79 8.71 -10.63
CA VAL A 38 21.36 10.03 -10.34
C VAL A 38 22.89 10.02 -10.28
N ASP A 39 23.53 8.94 -10.76
CA ASP A 39 24.98 8.92 -10.91
C ASP A 39 25.44 9.94 -11.96
N GLY A 40 26.63 10.55 -11.73
CA GLY A 40 27.12 11.64 -12.56
C GLY A 40 26.42 12.99 -12.33
N PHE A 41 25.48 13.10 -11.39
CA PHE A 41 24.95 14.40 -10.98
C PHE A 41 25.99 15.14 -10.12
N GLU A 42 26.38 16.34 -10.50
CA GLU A 42 27.44 17.13 -9.85
C GLU A 42 26.97 17.83 -8.56
N GLY A 43 25.66 18.02 -8.39
CA GLY A 43 25.06 18.64 -7.21
C GLY A 43 24.91 17.67 -6.03
N LYS A 44 24.21 18.11 -4.99
CA LYS A 44 23.94 17.27 -3.80
C LYS A 44 22.85 16.24 -4.07
N LYS A 45 23.13 14.99 -3.75
CA LYS A 45 22.17 13.86 -3.80
C LYS A 45 21.65 13.57 -2.40
N LEU A 46 20.36 13.42 -2.22
CA LEU A 46 19.75 13.12 -0.94
C LEU A 46 18.73 11.98 -1.08
N TYR A 47 18.96 10.91 -0.34
CA TYR A 47 17.94 9.90 -0.14
C TYR A 47 16.87 10.46 0.80
N LEU A 48 15.64 10.58 0.29
CA LEU A 48 14.50 11.10 1.03
C LEU A 48 13.33 10.12 0.85
N PRO A 49 13.19 9.11 1.72
CA PRO A 49 12.09 8.15 1.65
C PRO A 49 10.75 8.83 1.91
N ASN A 50 9.68 8.17 1.50
CA ASN A 50 8.33 8.60 1.84
C ASN A 50 8.10 8.53 3.35
N ALA A 51 7.13 9.33 3.83
CA ALA A 51 6.66 9.37 5.20
C ALA A 51 5.12 9.50 5.20
N ALA A 52 4.47 9.34 6.35
CA ALA A 52 3.04 9.49 6.50
C ALA A 52 2.68 10.70 7.34
N ASP A 53 1.45 11.20 7.18
CA ASP A 53 0.82 12.10 8.12
C ASP A 53 0.40 11.30 9.37
N VAL A 54 1.30 11.27 10.36
CA VAL A 54 1.10 10.48 11.58
C VAL A 54 -0.13 10.96 12.35
N ASP A 55 -0.35 12.26 12.43
CA ASP A 55 -1.48 12.83 13.19
C ASP A 55 -2.81 12.38 12.56
N LEU A 56 -2.90 12.37 11.23
CA LEU A 56 -4.08 11.92 10.51
C LEU A 56 -4.37 10.42 10.73
N PHE A 57 -3.34 9.58 10.69
CA PHE A 57 -3.53 8.11 10.72
C PHE A 57 -3.54 7.51 12.13
N SER A 58 -2.95 8.18 13.14
CA SER A 58 -2.93 7.72 14.53
C SER A 58 -4.11 8.19 15.38
N ALA A 59 -4.93 9.12 14.87
CA ALA A 59 -6.03 9.70 15.63
C ALA A 59 -7.04 8.64 16.12
N ASP A 60 -7.22 8.54 17.41
CA ASP A 60 -8.22 7.65 18.02
C ASP A 60 -9.65 8.17 17.79
N GLU A 61 -9.83 9.47 17.79
CA GLU A 61 -11.08 10.14 17.45
C GLU A 61 -10.86 11.09 16.26
N PHE A 62 -11.65 10.91 15.21
CA PHE A 62 -11.68 11.87 14.12
C PHE A 62 -12.49 13.07 14.53
N SER A 63 -11.87 14.25 14.59
CA SER A 63 -12.61 15.50 14.72
C SER A 63 -13.63 15.60 13.59
N SER A 64 -14.84 16.02 13.95
CA SER A 64 -16.02 16.06 13.08
C SER A 64 -15.92 17.17 12.01
N THR A 65 -14.92 17.08 11.14
CA THR A 65 -14.89 17.91 9.94
C THR A 65 -15.90 17.37 8.92
N GLN A 66 -16.48 18.24 8.13
CA GLN A 66 -17.54 17.97 7.15
C GLN A 66 -17.18 16.86 6.13
N ALA A 67 -15.89 16.60 5.89
CA ALA A 67 -15.38 15.50 5.08
C ALA A 67 -15.62 14.10 5.70
N MET A 68 -16.00 14.03 6.97
CA MET A 68 -16.19 12.79 7.73
C MET A 68 -17.66 12.35 7.82
N GLN A 69 -18.62 13.17 7.40
CA GLN A 69 -20.05 12.83 7.37
C GLN A 69 -20.51 12.29 6.01
N ASP A 70 -19.64 11.58 5.32
CA ASP A 70 -19.98 10.96 4.04
C ASP A 70 -20.79 9.68 4.30
N VAL A 71 -22.04 9.69 3.84
CA VAL A 71 -22.97 8.55 3.97
C VAL A 71 -22.38 7.25 3.39
N GLN A 72 -21.61 7.36 2.31
CA GLN A 72 -20.98 6.20 1.71
C GLN A 72 -19.92 5.58 2.65
N VAL A 73 -19.10 6.42 3.29
CA VAL A 73 -18.10 5.96 4.26
C VAL A 73 -18.78 5.29 5.45
N GLU A 74 -19.86 5.88 5.96
CA GLU A 74 -20.62 5.30 7.07
C GLU A 74 -21.20 3.94 6.72
N ASN A 75 -21.84 3.81 5.56
CA ASN A 75 -22.37 2.53 5.08
C ASN A 75 -21.27 1.46 4.93
N ASP A 76 -20.12 1.83 4.38
CA ASP A 76 -18.99 0.93 4.25
C ASP A 76 -18.49 0.48 5.62
N VAL A 77 -18.31 1.40 6.57
CA VAL A 77 -17.87 1.09 7.93
C VAL A 77 -18.86 0.15 8.62
N GLN A 78 -20.17 0.39 8.50
CA GLN A 78 -21.18 -0.52 9.04
C GLN A 78 -21.08 -1.92 8.45
N LYS A 79 -20.80 -2.03 7.14
CA LYS A 79 -20.55 -3.32 6.46
C LYS A 79 -19.31 -4.03 7.05
N LEU A 80 -18.21 -3.30 7.28
CA LEU A 80 -17.01 -3.88 7.90
C LEU A 80 -17.28 -4.36 9.34
N LEU A 81 -18.03 -3.60 10.13
CA LEU A 81 -18.44 -4.00 11.47
C LEU A 81 -19.34 -5.25 11.46
N GLN A 82 -20.23 -5.35 10.48
CA GLN A 82 -21.08 -6.54 10.31
C GLN A 82 -20.24 -7.78 9.97
N LEU A 83 -19.27 -7.67 9.07
CA LEU A 83 -18.36 -8.78 8.76
C LEU A 83 -17.63 -9.27 10.01
N ARG A 84 -17.14 -8.36 10.85
CA ARG A 84 -16.51 -8.69 12.13
C ARG A 84 -17.45 -9.42 13.10
N ARG A 85 -18.72 -9.00 13.18
CA ARG A 85 -19.75 -9.70 14.00
C ARG A 85 -19.98 -11.12 13.54
N TYR A 86 -19.81 -11.40 12.24
CA TYR A 86 -19.84 -12.75 11.68
C TYR A 86 -18.51 -13.53 11.84
N GLY A 87 -17.58 -13.03 12.64
CA GLY A 87 -16.29 -13.69 12.90
C GLY A 87 -15.28 -13.58 11.77
N LYS A 88 -15.54 -12.74 10.76
CA LYS A 88 -14.58 -12.53 9.66
C LYS A 88 -13.43 -11.64 10.09
N ARG A 89 -12.22 -11.97 9.62
CA ARG A 89 -11.02 -11.14 9.72
C ARG A 89 -10.89 -10.30 8.46
N ILE A 90 -10.32 -9.11 8.58
CA ILE A 90 -10.25 -8.15 7.48
C ILE A 90 -8.80 -7.88 7.12
N ALA A 91 -8.41 -8.25 5.90
CA ALA A 91 -7.18 -7.82 5.26
C ALA A 91 -7.49 -6.64 4.32
N GLY A 92 -6.90 -5.48 4.54
CA GLY A 92 -7.26 -4.27 3.80
C GLY A 92 -6.12 -3.67 2.99
N TYR A 93 -6.46 -3.18 1.82
CA TYR A 93 -5.60 -2.41 0.93
C TYR A 93 -6.29 -1.10 0.54
N TYR A 94 -5.55 -0.01 0.51
CA TYR A 94 -5.96 1.19 -0.19
C TYR A 94 -4.83 1.75 -1.06
N GLY A 95 -5.21 2.31 -2.19
CA GLY A 95 -4.32 2.89 -3.19
C GLY A 95 -4.71 2.51 -4.60
N SER A 96 -3.92 2.91 -5.58
CA SER A 96 -4.18 2.59 -6.97
C SER A 96 -4.25 1.08 -7.21
N LEU A 97 -5.33 0.63 -7.83
CA LEU A 97 -5.50 -0.72 -8.33
C LEU A 97 -5.05 -0.73 -9.80
N ALA A 98 -3.88 -1.31 -10.06
CA ALA A 98 -3.20 -1.20 -11.33
C ALA A 98 -2.34 -2.43 -11.62
N SER A 99 -1.65 -2.46 -12.75
CA SER A 99 -0.88 -3.60 -13.25
C SER A 99 0.26 -4.09 -12.34
N TRP A 100 0.64 -3.31 -11.35
CA TRP A 100 1.61 -3.72 -10.32
C TRP A 100 1.00 -4.44 -9.12
N PHE A 101 -0.34 -4.48 -9.01
CA PHE A 101 -1.02 -5.23 -7.96
C PHE A 101 -0.98 -6.72 -8.28
N ASP A 102 -0.52 -7.55 -7.34
CA ASP A 102 -0.45 -8.99 -7.47
C ASP A 102 -1.83 -9.62 -7.21
N THR A 103 -2.66 -9.60 -8.25
CA THR A 103 -4.02 -10.14 -8.23
C THR A 103 -4.01 -11.63 -7.94
N GLU A 104 -3.03 -12.35 -8.50
CA GLU A 104 -2.91 -13.80 -8.34
C GLU A 104 -2.63 -14.20 -6.89
N ALA A 105 -1.71 -13.49 -6.20
CA ALA A 105 -1.43 -13.75 -4.79
C ALA A 105 -2.67 -13.53 -3.91
N VAL A 106 -3.44 -12.47 -4.18
CA VAL A 106 -4.69 -12.19 -3.45
C VAL A 106 -5.75 -13.24 -3.77
N ARG A 107 -5.89 -13.65 -5.04
CA ARG A 107 -6.84 -14.68 -5.46
C ARG A 107 -6.59 -16.00 -4.74
N GLN A 108 -5.36 -16.50 -4.78
CA GLN A 108 -4.98 -17.76 -4.16
C GLN A 108 -5.32 -17.81 -2.66
N VAL A 109 -4.98 -16.74 -1.95
CA VAL A 109 -5.26 -16.67 -0.50
C VAL A 109 -6.75 -16.49 -0.24
N ALA A 110 -7.47 -15.71 -1.03
CA ALA A 110 -8.90 -15.54 -0.85
C ALA A 110 -9.69 -16.84 -1.12
N GLU A 111 -9.26 -17.66 -2.08
CA GLU A 111 -9.85 -18.98 -2.35
C GLU A 111 -9.64 -19.97 -1.19
N SER A 112 -8.45 -19.96 -0.57
CA SER A 112 -8.12 -20.88 0.54
C SER A 112 -8.63 -20.42 1.89
N ARG A 113 -8.92 -19.13 2.08
CA ARG A 113 -9.18 -18.52 3.40
C ARG A 113 -10.55 -17.82 3.45
N SER A 114 -11.59 -18.62 3.54
CA SER A 114 -12.97 -18.09 3.69
C SER A 114 -13.22 -17.38 5.04
N ASP A 115 -12.37 -17.55 6.02
CA ASP A 115 -12.39 -16.84 7.32
C ASP A 115 -11.89 -15.37 7.20
N TRP A 116 -11.25 -15.03 6.08
CA TRP A 116 -10.79 -13.68 5.77
C TRP A 116 -11.64 -12.99 4.71
N VAL A 117 -11.76 -11.67 4.83
CA VAL A 117 -12.33 -10.79 3.80
C VAL A 117 -11.26 -9.78 3.38
N PHE A 118 -11.09 -9.65 2.08
CA PHE A 118 -10.13 -8.72 1.46
C PHE A 118 -10.86 -7.47 1.01
N ILE A 119 -10.54 -6.34 1.63
CA ILE A 119 -11.12 -5.03 1.30
C ILE A 119 -10.15 -4.26 0.44
N LEU A 120 -10.56 -3.93 -0.77
CA LEU A 120 -9.75 -3.22 -1.76
C LEU A 120 -10.38 -1.85 -2.03
N ILE A 121 -9.63 -0.78 -1.68
CA ILE A 121 -10.07 0.61 -1.82
C ILE A 121 -9.13 1.31 -2.79
N GLY A 122 -9.66 1.89 -3.86
CA GLY A 122 -8.85 2.69 -4.74
C GLY A 122 -9.38 2.86 -6.15
N LYS A 123 -8.69 3.72 -6.87
CA LYS A 123 -8.96 4.01 -8.26
C LYS A 123 -8.27 3.00 -9.17
N LYS A 124 -8.97 2.64 -10.24
CA LYS A 124 -8.41 1.89 -11.37
C LYS A 124 -8.05 2.87 -12.49
N TYR A 125 -6.93 2.62 -13.16
CA TYR A 125 -6.43 3.45 -14.24
C TYR A 125 -6.42 2.65 -15.54
N PRO A 126 -7.06 3.15 -16.62
CA PRO A 126 -7.07 2.46 -17.92
C PRO A 126 -5.66 2.22 -18.48
N GLU A 127 -4.71 3.14 -18.19
CA GLU A 127 -3.34 3.08 -18.66
C GLU A 127 -2.51 1.97 -17.99
N PHE A 128 -2.98 1.51 -16.81
CA PHE A 128 -2.33 0.47 -16.01
C PHE A 128 -3.35 -0.62 -15.66
N PRO A 129 -3.67 -1.52 -16.60
CA PRO A 129 -4.76 -2.48 -16.44
C PRO A 129 -4.61 -3.32 -15.18
N PHE A 130 -5.69 -3.34 -14.37
CA PHE A 130 -5.83 -4.16 -13.18
C PHE A 130 -6.74 -5.35 -13.52
N ARG A 131 -6.31 -6.56 -13.22
CA ARG A 131 -7.03 -7.81 -13.56
C ARG A 131 -8.15 -8.10 -12.54
N GLU A 132 -9.13 -7.20 -12.47
CA GLU A 132 -10.25 -7.29 -11.51
C GLU A 132 -11.09 -8.56 -11.71
N GLU A 133 -11.25 -8.98 -12.96
CA GLU A 133 -12.04 -10.16 -13.35
C GLU A 133 -11.60 -11.43 -12.63
N GLU A 134 -10.34 -11.53 -12.26
CA GLU A 134 -9.81 -12.66 -11.50
C GLU A 134 -10.29 -12.70 -10.04
N LEU A 135 -10.80 -11.59 -9.51
CA LEU A 135 -11.25 -11.44 -8.13
C LEU A 135 -12.78 -11.29 -7.99
N LEU A 136 -13.48 -10.90 -9.05
CA LEU A 136 -14.91 -10.58 -8.99
C LEU A 136 -15.81 -11.77 -8.59
N HIS A 137 -15.38 -13.00 -8.85
CA HIS A 137 -16.12 -14.20 -8.50
C HIS A 137 -15.93 -14.64 -7.03
N LEU A 138 -15.02 -14.00 -6.29
CA LEU A 138 -14.70 -14.36 -4.92
C LEU A 138 -15.59 -13.61 -3.93
N PRO A 139 -16.44 -14.31 -3.14
CA PRO A 139 -17.41 -13.65 -2.25
C PRO A 139 -16.76 -12.92 -1.08
N ASN A 140 -15.50 -13.21 -0.80
CA ASN A 140 -14.71 -12.60 0.25
C ASN A 140 -13.70 -11.55 -0.24
N VAL A 141 -13.81 -11.09 -1.50
CA VAL A 141 -13.10 -9.91 -2.00
C VAL A 141 -14.10 -8.80 -2.28
N ILE A 142 -13.91 -7.66 -1.65
CA ILE A 142 -14.84 -6.54 -1.71
C ILE A 142 -14.12 -5.29 -2.21
N PHE A 143 -14.60 -4.75 -3.33
CA PHE A 143 -14.14 -3.48 -3.88
C PHE A 143 -15.02 -2.35 -3.36
N LEU A 144 -14.43 -1.34 -2.74
CA LEU A 144 -15.15 -0.16 -2.25
C LEU A 144 -15.01 1.06 -3.17
N GLY A 145 -14.16 0.96 -4.21
CA GLY A 145 -13.86 2.08 -5.11
C GLY A 145 -12.95 3.14 -4.48
N GLU A 146 -12.84 4.29 -5.15
CA GLU A 146 -11.98 5.39 -4.70
C GLU A 146 -12.57 6.09 -3.47
N ARG A 147 -11.70 6.47 -2.53
CA ARG A 147 -12.05 7.26 -1.34
C ARG A 147 -11.06 8.43 -1.22
N LYS A 148 -11.51 9.53 -0.60
CA LYS A 148 -10.64 10.68 -0.31
C LYS A 148 -9.58 10.27 0.72
N TYR A 149 -8.41 10.87 0.62
CA TYR A 149 -7.27 10.56 1.49
C TYR A 149 -7.62 10.68 2.98
N GLU A 150 -8.31 11.74 3.34
CA GLU A 150 -8.72 12.05 4.73
C GLU A 150 -9.75 11.03 5.28
N GLN A 151 -10.37 10.23 4.42
CA GLN A 151 -11.32 9.19 4.82
C GLN A 151 -10.64 7.83 5.08
N LEU A 152 -9.43 7.62 4.55
CA LEU A 152 -8.73 6.33 4.62
C LEU A 152 -8.47 5.84 6.04
N PRO A 153 -8.14 6.69 7.02
CA PRO A 153 -7.96 6.24 8.39
C PRO A 153 -9.21 5.59 9.01
N ARG A 154 -10.41 5.99 8.59
CA ARG A 154 -11.66 5.37 9.06
C ARG A 154 -11.78 3.91 8.64
N TYR A 155 -11.34 3.58 7.44
CA TYR A 155 -11.28 2.18 6.96
C TYR A 155 -10.15 1.42 7.63
N LEU A 156 -8.98 2.04 7.73
CA LEU A 156 -7.79 1.43 8.31
C LEU A 156 -8.03 0.92 9.73
N LYS A 157 -8.80 1.64 10.56
CA LYS A 157 -9.19 1.19 11.91
C LYS A 157 -9.79 -0.21 11.92
N HIS A 158 -10.55 -0.56 10.89
CA HIS A 158 -11.25 -1.84 10.78
C HIS A 158 -10.43 -2.97 10.14
N PHE A 159 -9.23 -2.70 9.64
CA PHE A 159 -8.36 -3.75 9.16
C PHE A 159 -7.72 -4.49 10.34
N ASP A 160 -7.70 -5.82 10.28
CA ASP A 160 -6.94 -6.65 11.20
C ASP A 160 -5.47 -6.69 10.80
N VAL A 161 -5.21 -6.71 9.50
CA VAL A 161 -3.90 -6.53 8.86
C VAL A 161 -4.05 -5.66 7.63
N ALA A 162 -3.03 -4.88 7.30
CA ALA A 162 -2.95 -4.17 6.03
C ALA A 162 -2.10 -4.96 5.05
N ILE A 163 -2.36 -4.83 3.74
CA ILE A 163 -1.66 -5.60 2.72
C ILE A 163 -1.09 -4.69 1.63
N ILE A 164 0.10 -5.05 1.11
CA ILE A 164 0.73 -4.41 -0.05
C ILE A 164 1.16 -5.54 -1.01
N PRO A 165 0.22 -6.16 -1.72
CA PRO A 165 0.49 -7.26 -2.61
C PRO A 165 0.92 -6.73 -3.99
N PHE A 166 2.20 -6.43 -4.14
CA PHE A 166 2.74 -5.92 -5.39
C PHE A 166 3.58 -6.96 -6.12
N LEU A 167 3.42 -7.02 -7.42
CA LEU A 167 4.34 -7.78 -8.28
C LEU A 167 5.75 -7.20 -8.15
N ILE A 168 6.76 -8.06 -8.10
CA ILE A 168 8.15 -7.62 -8.12
C ILE A 168 8.58 -7.42 -9.57
N ASN A 169 8.71 -6.17 -9.98
CA ASN A 169 9.11 -5.75 -11.32
C ASN A 169 9.93 -4.45 -11.26
N ASN A 170 10.38 -3.94 -12.41
CA ASN A 170 11.22 -2.75 -12.47
C ASN A 170 10.58 -1.51 -11.83
N ILE A 171 9.24 -1.40 -11.84
CA ILE A 171 8.52 -0.29 -11.22
C ILE A 171 8.54 -0.44 -9.70
N THR A 172 8.14 -1.61 -9.20
CA THR A 172 7.97 -1.84 -7.76
C THR A 172 9.29 -1.98 -7.02
N VAL A 173 10.34 -2.47 -7.68
CA VAL A 173 11.72 -2.47 -7.13
C VAL A 173 12.23 -1.05 -6.87
N ALA A 174 11.79 -0.08 -7.69
CA ALA A 174 12.14 1.33 -7.56
C ALA A 174 11.10 2.15 -6.76
N THR A 175 10.22 1.48 -6.03
CA THR A 175 9.15 2.12 -5.28
C THR A 175 9.38 2.00 -3.77
N ASN A 176 9.26 3.14 -3.06
CA ASN A 176 9.09 3.19 -1.62
C ASN A 176 7.60 3.41 -1.33
N PRO A 177 6.83 2.38 -0.96
CA PRO A 177 5.36 2.51 -0.85
C PRO A 177 4.96 3.39 0.34
N LEU A 178 4.41 4.59 0.06
CA LEU A 178 3.92 5.53 1.07
C LEU A 178 3.00 4.86 2.10
N LYS A 179 2.11 4.01 1.62
CA LYS A 179 1.08 3.35 2.46
C LYS A 179 1.62 2.46 3.58
N VAL A 180 2.87 1.99 3.50
CA VAL A 180 3.46 1.22 4.62
C VAL A 180 3.58 2.09 5.87
N PHE A 181 3.99 3.35 5.69
CA PHE A 181 4.13 4.29 6.80
C PHE A 181 2.77 4.75 7.34
N GLU A 182 1.78 4.92 6.47
CA GLU A 182 0.39 5.21 6.87
C GLU A 182 -0.21 4.05 7.67
N TYR A 183 0.01 2.81 7.24
CA TYR A 183 -0.43 1.62 7.97
C TYR A 183 0.25 1.51 9.34
N PHE A 184 1.54 1.80 9.43
CA PHE A 184 2.27 1.85 10.70
C PHE A 184 1.72 2.94 11.61
N ALA A 185 1.53 4.17 11.11
CA ALA A 185 0.91 5.26 11.86
C ALA A 185 -0.47 4.85 12.42
N GLY A 186 -1.26 4.10 11.63
CA GLY A 186 -2.52 3.49 12.08
C GLY A 186 -2.37 2.24 12.96
N SER A 187 -1.16 1.93 13.45
CA SER A 187 -0.85 0.78 14.31
C SER A 187 -1.24 -0.57 13.70
N LYS A 188 -1.03 -0.76 12.39
CA LYS A 188 -1.33 -2.01 11.69
C LYS A 188 -0.07 -2.81 11.39
N ASN A 189 -0.17 -4.12 11.58
CA ASN A 189 0.75 -5.05 10.96
C ASN A 189 0.51 -5.06 9.45
N VAL A 190 1.59 -5.10 8.70
CA VAL A 190 1.55 -5.03 7.24
C VAL A 190 2.12 -6.30 6.64
N ILE A 191 1.41 -6.87 5.68
CA ILE A 191 1.88 -7.97 4.85
C ILE A 191 2.21 -7.40 3.48
N ALA A 192 3.41 -7.61 2.99
CA ALA A 192 3.84 -7.09 1.70
C ALA A 192 4.69 -8.10 0.94
N SER A 193 4.68 -8.02 -0.38
CA SER A 193 5.69 -8.68 -1.20
C SER A 193 7.09 -8.18 -0.83
N ARG A 194 8.11 -9.03 -1.02
CA ARG A 194 9.49 -8.74 -0.63
C ARG A 194 10.15 -7.70 -1.54
N MET A 195 9.65 -6.47 -1.47
CA MET A 195 10.23 -5.33 -2.19
C MET A 195 11.51 -4.86 -1.49
N PRO A 196 12.57 -4.45 -2.24
CA PRO A 196 13.85 -4.03 -1.66
C PRO A 196 13.75 -2.94 -0.59
N GLU A 197 12.90 -1.93 -0.82
CA GLU A 197 12.73 -0.82 0.12
C GLU A 197 11.99 -1.21 1.41
N LEU A 198 11.30 -2.35 1.41
CA LEU A 198 10.56 -2.82 2.57
C LEU A 198 11.38 -3.76 3.46
N ILE A 199 12.45 -4.38 2.93
CA ILE A 199 13.28 -5.34 3.69
C ILE A 199 13.82 -4.76 5.01
N PRO A 200 14.30 -3.49 5.06
CA PRO A 200 14.82 -2.91 6.30
C PRO A 200 13.77 -2.59 7.37
N LEU A 201 12.48 -2.64 7.03
CA LEU A 201 11.38 -2.18 7.90
C LEU A 201 10.75 -3.28 8.78
N SER A 202 11.36 -4.44 8.89
CA SER A 202 10.81 -5.58 9.66
C SER A 202 11.22 -5.52 11.14
N PRO A 203 10.37 -5.96 12.07
CA PRO A 203 8.92 -5.90 12.15
C PRO A 203 8.41 -4.48 12.44
N PRO A 204 7.16 -4.12 12.24
CA PRO A 204 5.93 -4.92 12.16
C PRO A 204 5.50 -5.29 10.74
N LEU A 205 6.43 -5.35 9.82
CA LEU A 205 6.23 -5.74 8.44
C LEU A 205 6.52 -7.23 8.26
N PHE A 206 5.62 -7.93 7.57
CA PHE A 206 5.66 -9.36 7.28
C PHE A 206 5.80 -9.54 5.78
N LEU A 207 7.00 -9.90 5.32
CA LEU A 207 7.30 -10.02 3.89
C LEU A 207 6.99 -11.44 3.40
N TYR A 208 6.29 -11.55 2.28
CA TYR A 208 6.06 -12.82 1.61
C TYR A 208 6.83 -12.91 0.27
N ASP A 209 7.15 -14.13 -0.11
CA ASP A 209 7.78 -14.53 -1.37
C ASP A 209 7.45 -16.00 -1.67
N ILE A 210 8.20 -16.63 -2.57
CA ILE A 210 8.01 -18.05 -2.92
C ILE A 210 8.27 -18.97 -1.73
N SER A 211 9.20 -18.61 -0.84
CA SER A 211 9.59 -19.44 0.31
C SER A 211 8.69 -19.25 1.53
N LEU A 212 8.11 -18.07 1.67
CA LEU A 212 7.22 -17.71 2.77
C LEU A 212 5.95 -17.09 2.21
N THR A 213 4.91 -17.89 2.08
CA THR A 213 3.70 -17.53 1.35
C THR A 213 2.89 -16.43 2.03
N PHE A 214 2.07 -15.74 1.26
CA PHE A 214 1.16 -14.71 1.76
C PHE A 214 0.22 -15.29 2.84
N GLU A 215 -0.29 -16.51 2.66
CA GLU A 215 -1.19 -17.17 3.61
C GLU A 215 -0.53 -17.37 4.98
N VAL A 216 0.72 -17.86 5.02
CA VAL A 216 1.50 -18.04 6.26
C VAL A 216 1.73 -16.68 6.95
N GLN A 217 2.02 -15.65 6.18
CA GLN A 217 2.20 -14.32 6.74
C GLN A 217 0.89 -13.72 7.27
N LEU A 218 -0.25 -14.07 6.68
CA LEU A 218 -1.56 -13.61 7.14
C LEU A 218 -1.84 -14.03 8.59
N ASP A 219 -1.63 -15.31 8.91
CA ASP A 219 -1.80 -15.82 10.26
C ASP A 219 -0.75 -15.28 11.24
N THR A 220 0.51 -15.15 10.78
CA THR A 220 1.61 -14.63 11.58
C THR A 220 1.36 -13.16 11.95
N ALA A 221 1.03 -12.33 10.99
CA ALA A 221 0.75 -10.92 11.23
C ALA A 221 -0.48 -10.72 12.12
N TYR A 222 -1.52 -11.52 11.93
CA TYR A 222 -2.71 -11.48 12.76
C TYR A 222 -2.42 -11.85 14.21
N SER A 223 -1.69 -12.92 14.46
CA SER A 223 -1.36 -13.38 15.82
C SER A 223 -0.50 -12.38 16.60
N ARG A 224 0.37 -11.65 15.90
CA ARG A 224 1.30 -10.68 16.51
C ARG A 224 0.76 -9.25 16.61
N ARG A 225 -0.49 -8.97 16.18
CA ARG A 225 -1.02 -7.61 16.13
C ARG A 225 -1.07 -6.87 17.47
N ALA A 226 -1.24 -7.58 18.56
CA ALA A 226 -1.27 -6.98 19.89
C ALA A 226 0.15 -6.57 20.36
N ALA A 227 1.14 -7.45 20.15
CA ALA A 227 2.52 -7.21 20.56
C ALA A 227 3.19 -6.06 19.77
N ASN A 228 2.84 -5.91 18.50
CA ASN A 228 3.47 -4.88 17.64
C ASN A 228 2.89 -3.48 17.82
N LYS A 229 1.76 -3.30 18.51
CA LYS A 229 1.22 -1.97 18.80
C LYS A 229 2.15 -1.09 19.62
N GLU A 230 2.96 -1.68 20.50
CA GLU A 230 3.95 -0.97 21.29
C GLU A 230 5.15 -0.53 20.44
N VAL A 231 5.66 -1.43 19.60
CA VAL A 231 6.81 -1.18 18.71
C VAL A 231 6.54 -0.08 17.67
N ILE A 232 5.30 0.02 17.19
CA ILE A 232 4.93 1.02 16.17
C ILE A 232 4.85 2.44 16.75
N ARG A 233 4.68 2.57 18.07
CA ARG A 233 4.55 3.88 18.75
C ARG A 233 5.89 4.51 19.14
N GLU A 234 6.98 3.76 19.13
CA GLU A 234 8.36 4.22 19.31
C GLU A 234 8.99 4.64 17.98
#